data_58545ed09744ae28d6b8ceb273d07463
#
_entry.id   58545ed09744ae28d6b8ceb273d07463
#
_cell.length_a   1.000
_cell.length_b   1.000
_cell.length_c   1.000
_cell.angle_alpha   90.00
_cell.angle_beta   90.00
_cell.angle_gamma   90.00
#
_symmetry.space_group_name_H-M   'P 1'
#
loop_
_entity.id
_entity.type
_entity.pdbx_description
1 polymer ?
#
loop_
_entity_poly.entity_id
_entity_poly.type
_entity_poly.pdbx_seq_one_letter_code
_entity_poly.pdbx_strand_id
1 'polypeptide(L)'
;RPPGSEFGTYYWNENGERVTDNLEGDDSRVMMDRVIPFIEKAAQREQPFLAVVWFGSPHRPHRAAGRFRKMYSDQPKHMRDFYGEITGMDYAVGKLRRGLRELDMHEDTVLWYCSDNGGLKNESSGGRGRKGQIYEGGLRVPALLEWPGNIDGGRTTEGPGVTSDIYPTLLDL
;
A
#
# COMPACT_ATOMS: atom_id res chain seq x y z
N ARG A 1 9.20 -3.87 -23.92
CA ARG A 1 8.79 -4.20 -22.55
C ARG A 1 8.86 -5.70 -22.40
N PRO A 2 9.33 -6.23 -21.29
CA PRO A 2 9.37 -7.66 -21.08
C PRO A 2 7.95 -8.24 -21.06
N PRO A 3 7.77 -9.47 -21.54
CA PRO A 3 6.49 -10.16 -21.41
C PRO A 3 6.06 -10.23 -19.95
N GLY A 4 4.79 -9.94 -19.68
CA GLY A 4 4.20 -10.07 -18.37
C GLY A 4 4.20 -8.81 -17.50
N SER A 5 4.60 -7.63 -18.02
CA SER A 5 4.43 -6.38 -17.30
C SER A 5 3.83 -5.30 -18.19
N GLU A 6 2.54 -5.13 -18.12
CA GLU A 6 1.81 -4.06 -18.80
C GLU A 6 2.32 -2.68 -18.40
N PHE A 7 2.76 -2.53 -17.15
CA PHE A 7 3.21 -1.29 -16.55
C PHE A 7 4.74 -1.13 -16.49
N GLY A 8 5.52 -2.11 -16.98
CA GLY A 8 6.98 -2.03 -17.04
C GLY A 8 7.68 -2.36 -15.72
N THR A 9 6.96 -2.96 -14.76
CA THR A 9 7.49 -3.43 -13.48
C THR A 9 7.92 -4.89 -13.58
N TYR A 10 8.92 -5.27 -12.80
CA TYR A 10 9.43 -6.64 -12.70
C TYR A 10 9.27 -7.13 -11.27
N TYR A 11 8.89 -8.40 -11.12
CA TYR A 11 8.80 -9.09 -9.85
C TYR A 11 9.71 -10.30 -9.86
N TRP A 12 10.26 -10.61 -8.69
CA TRP A 12 11.13 -11.72 -8.46
C TRP A 12 10.54 -12.59 -7.35
N ASN A 13 10.62 -13.89 -7.48
CA ASN A 13 10.22 -14.81 -6.43
C ASN A 13 11.35 -14.96 -5.38
N GLU A 14 11.08 -15.74 -4.35
CA GLU A 14 12.02 -16.02 -3.25
C GLU A 14 13.33 -16.70 -3.70
N ASN A 15 13.29 -17.37 -4.85
CA ASN A 15 14.46 -18.02 -5.43
C ASN A 15 15.30 -17.10 -6.34
N GLY A 16 14.92 -15.85 -6.48
CA GLY A 16 15.55 -14.89 -7.38
C GLY A 16 15.19 -15.11 -8.85
N GLU A 17 14.12 -15.84 -9.15
CA GLU A 17 13.63 -16.05 -10.51
C GLU A 17 12.60 -14.99 -10.85
N ARG A 18 12.57 -14.61 -12.11
CA ARG A 18 11.61 -13.63 -12.58
C ARG A 18 10.21 -14.21 -12.65
N VAL A 19 9.26 -13.51 -12.01
CA VAL A 19 7.83 -13.84 -12.12
C VAL A 19 7.31 -13.43 -13.50
N THR A 20 6.59 -14.33 -14.16
CA THR A 20 6.04 -14.14 -15.52
C THR A 20 4.53 -14.32 -15.60
N ASP A 21 3.89 -14.78 -14.54
CA ASP A 21 2.46 -15.06 -14.43
C ASP A 21 1.73 -14.04 -13.56
N ASN A 22 0.43 -13.90 -13.76
CA ASN A 22 -0.48 -13.05 -13.00
C ASN A 22 0.02 -11.60 -12.85
N LEU A 23 0.46 -10.99 -13.95
CA LEU A 23 1.01 -9.63 -13.98
C LEU A 23 0.08 -8.60 -14.64
N GLU A 24 -1.18 -8.94 -14.89
CA GLU A 24 -2.16 -8.03 -15.49
C GLU A 24 -2.62 -6.98 -14.47
N GLY A 25 -2.93 -5.79 -14.96
CA GLY A 25 -3.45 -4.69 -14.15
C GLY A 25 -2.37 -3.91 -13.39
N ASP A 26 -2.75 -3.31 -12.26
CA ASP A 26 -1.85 -2.49 -11.44
C ASP A 26 -0.98 -3.35 -10.50
N ASP A 27 0.15 -2.78 -10.07
CA ASP A 27 1.10 -3.45 -9.19
C ASP A 27 0.51 -3.77 -7.81
N SER A 28 -0.36 -2.91 -7.28
CA SER A 28 -1.00 -3.13 -5.97
C SER A 28 -1.83 -4.41 -5.97
N ARG A 29 -2.56 -4.69 -7.09
CA ARG A 29 -3.25 -5.96 -7.29
C ARG A 29 -2.26 -7.13 -7.33
N VAL A 30 -1.22 -7.00 -8.15
CA VAL A 30 -0.20 -8.04 -8.33
C VAL A 30 0.47 -8.41 -7.01
N MET A 31 0.81 -7.42 -6.20
CA MET A 31 1.38 -7.61 -4.87
C MET A 31 0.38 -8.31 -3.94
N MET A 32 -0.86 -7.82 -3.88
CA MET A 32 -1.87 -8.35 -2.96
C MET A 32 -2.28 -9.78 -3.30
N ASP A 33 -2.29 -10.17 -4.57
CA ASP A 33 -2.56 -11.53 -5.00
C ASP A 33 -1.48 -12.54 -4.56
N ARG A 34 -0.36 -12.06 -4.04
CA ARG A 34 0.70 -12.88 -3.42
C ARG A 34 0.68 -12.82 -1.90
N VAL A 35 0.33 -11.68 -1.33
CA VAL A 35 0.23 -11.48 0.11
C VAL A 35 -0.90 -12.32 0.72
N ILE A 36 -2.08 -12.34 0.08
CA ILE A 36 -3.24 -13.07 0.62
C ILE A 36 -2.96 -14.58 0.74
N PRO A 37 -2.47 -15.29 -0.29
CA PRO A 37 -2.13 -16.71 -0.15
C PRO A 37 -1.03 -16.98 0.89
N PHE A 38 -0.13 -16.05 1.13
CA PHE A 38 0.85 -16.15 2.22
C PHE A 38 0.16 -16.14 3.59
N ILE A 39 -0.78 -15.20 3.80
CA ILE A 39 -1.55 -15.11 5.04
C ILE A 39 -2.44 -16.35 5.24
N GLU A 40 -3.13 -16.81 4.18
CA GLU A 40 -3.94 -18.04 4.21
C GLU A 40 -3.10 -19.25 4.65
N LYS A 41 -1.87 -19.36 4.17
CA LYS A 41 -0.95 -20.41 4.57
C LYS A 41 -0.53 -20.31 6.05
N ALA A 42 -0.30 -19.10 6.54
CA ALA A 42 0.01 -18.89 7.95
C ALA A 42 -1.18 -19.26 8.85
N ALA A 43 -2.40 -18.84 8.47
CA ALA A 43 -3.64 -19.19 9.13
C ALA A 43 -3.84 -20.72 9.23
N GLN A 44 -3.71 -21.43 8.09
CA GLN A 44 -3.84 -22.91 8.05
C GLN A 44 -2.84 -23.63 8.94
N ARG A 45 -1.72 -23.01 9.22
CA ARG A 45 -0.65 -23.57 10.07
C ARG A 45 -0.69 -23.07 11.52
N GLU A 46 -1.65 -22.22 11.84
CA GLU A 46 -1.75 -21.54 13.14
C GLU A 46 -0.43 -20.83 13.51
N GLN A 47 0.23 -20.24 12.52
CA GLN A 47 1.51 -19.56 12.69
C GLN A 47 1.35 -18.05 12.67
N PRO A 48 1.94 -17.31 13.62
CA PRO A 48 2.02 -15.87 13.51
C PRO A 48 2.83 -15.46 12.27
N PHE A 49 2.51 -14.31 11.71
CA PHE A 49 3.21 -13.78 10.53
C PHE A 49 3.52 -12.29 10.67
N LEU A 50 4.54 -11.88 9.96
CA LEU A 50 4.83 -10.48 9.64
C LEU A 50 4.90 -10.34 8.12
N ALA A 51 4.08 -9.46 7.56
CA ALA A 51 4.11 -9.14 6.13
C ALA A 51 4.44 -7.65 5.94
N VAL A 52 5.54 -7.35 5.29
CA VAL A 52 5.90 -5.99 4.88
C VAL A 52 5.68 -5.86 3.37
N VAL A 53 4.72 -5.02 2.98
CA VAL A 53 4.30 -4.87 1.59
C VAL A 53 4.70 -3.50 1.08
N TRP A 54 5.64 -3.45 0.15
CA TRP A 54 6.09 -2.21 -0.48
C TRP A 54 5.44 -2.03 -1.84
N PHE A 55 4.43 -1.18 -1.90
CA PHE A 55 3.78 -0.84 -3.15
C PHE A 55 4.67 0.05 -4.01
N GLY A 56 4.72 -0.21 -5.32
CA GLY A 56 5.33 0.68 -6.29
C GLY A 56 4.48 1.93 -6.55
N SER A 57 3.17 1.80 -6.43
CA SER A 57 2.22 2.91 -6.58
C SER A 57 2.20 3.81 -5.31
N PRO A 58 2.02 5.13 -5.46
CA PRO A 58 1.89 5.89 -6.69
C PRO A 58 3.23 6.52 -7.15
N HIS A 59 4.30 5.77 -7.28
CA HIS A 59 5.59 6.24 -7.78
C HIS A 59 5.58 6.39 -9.31
N ARG A 60 6.35 7.35 -9.83
CA ARG A 60 6.50 7.51 -11.30
C ARG A 60 7.18 6.30 -11.96
N PRO A 61 6.79 5.99 -13.22
CA PRO A 61 5.78 6.63 -14.08
C PRO A 61 4.37 6.22 -13.68
N HIS A 62 3.49 7.21 -13.48
CA HIS A 62 2.10 6.96 -13.10
C HIS A 62 1.33 6.29 -14.26
N ARG A 63 0.74 5.12 -14.00
CA ARG A 63 -0.01 4.32 -14.96
C ARG A 63 -1.09 3.50 -14.26
N ALA A 64 -2.20 4.14 -14.00
CA ALA A 64 -3.35 3.47 -13.40
C ALA A 64 -4.05 2.52 -14.38
N ALA A 65 -4.64 1.47 -13.84
CA ALA A 65 -5.57 0.63 -14.58
C ALA A 65 -6.72 1.48 -15.15
N GLY A 66 -7.13 1.19 -16.38
CA GLY A 66 -8.09 2.03 -17.12
C GLY A 66 -9.39 2.28 -16.38
N ARG A 67 -9.89 1.30 -15.59
CA ARG A 67 -11.10 1.43 -14.76
C ARG A 67 -10.94 2.52 -13.69
N PHE A 68 -9.80 2.59 -13.01
CA PHE A 68 -9.54 3.57 -11.96
C PHE A 68 -9.26 4.95 -12.55
N ARG A 69 -8.49 5.02 -13.63
CA ARG A 69 -8.23 6.27 -14.35
C ARG A 69 -9.49 6.97 -14.85
N LYS A 70 -10.50 6.21 -15.27
CA LYS A 70 -11.79 6.75 -15.73
C LYS A 70 -12.58 7.45 -14.63
N MET A 71 -12.39 7.06 -13.37
CA MET A 71 -13.07 7.68 -12.22
C MET A 71 -12.67 9.15 -12.02
N TYR A 72 -11.54 9.55 -12.58
CA TYR A 72 -10.96 10.90 -12.47
C TYR A 72 -10.94 11.65 -13.81
N SER A 73 -11.96 11.43 -14.66
CA SER A 73 -12.05 12.04 -15.99
C SER A 73 -12.17 13.58 -15.96
N ASP A 74 -12.65 14.15 -14.86
CA ASP A 74 -12.75 15.57 -14.55
C ASP A 74 -11.42 16.22 -14.13
N GLN A 75 -10.44 15.40 -13.71
CA GLN A 75 -9.16 15.88 -13.23
C GLN A 75 -8.18 16.17 -14.38
N PRO A 76 -7.15 17.03 -14.16
CA PRO A 76 -6.09 17.25 -15.14
C PRO A 76 -5.44 15.94 -15.57
N LYS A 77 -5.17 15.78 -16.85
CA LYS A 77 -4.67 14.52 -17.45
C LYS A 77 -3.49 13.90 -16.68
N HIS A 78 -2.58 14.72 -16.16
CA HIS A 78 -1.39 14.25 -15.43
C HIS A 78 -1.70 13.76 -14.01
N MET A 79 -2.88 14.10 -13.46
CA MET A 79 -3.33 13.63 -12.13
C MET A 79 -4.22 12.39 -12.20
N ARG A 80 -4.83 12.10 -13.35
CA ARG A 80 -5.74 10.94 -13.51
C ARG A 80 -5.08 9.61 -13.20
N ASP A 81 -3.86 9.43 -13.69
CA ASP A 81 -3.10 8.20 -13.42
C ASP A 81 -2.64 8.15 -11.96
N PHE A 82 -2.19 9.27 -11.39
CA PHE A 82 -1.80 9.35 -9.98
C PHE A 82 -2.95 8.98 -9.03
N TYR A 83 -4.11 9.61 -9.19
CA TYR A 83 -5.29 9.28 -8.37
C TYR A 83 -5.80 7.86 -8.64
N GLY A 84 -5.75 7.41 -9.87
CA GLY A 84 -6.14 6.06 -10.24
C GLY A 84 -5.25 4.98 -9.61
N GLU A 85 -3.95 5.22 -9.46
CA GLU A 85 -3.02 4.34 -8.74
C GLU A 85 -3.34 4.29 -7.24
N ILE A 86 -3.63 5.44 -6.61
CA ILE A 86 -4.06 5.49 -5.20
C ILE A 86 -5.35 4.67 -5.01
N THR A 87 -6.31 4.82 -5.94
CA THR A 87 -7.55 4.02 -5.92
C THR A 87 -7.27 2.53 -6.07
N GLY A 88 -6.35 2.15 -6.95
CA GLY A 88 -5.92 0.75 -7.13
C GLY A 88 -5.34 0.17 -5.84
N MET A 89 -4.52 0.93 -5.14
CA MET A 89 -3.94 0.56 -3.85
C MET A 89 -5.01 0.45 -2.76
N ASP A 90 -5.96 1.39 -2.68
CA ASP A 90 -7.10 1.32 -1.76
C ASP A 90 -7.94 0.05 -1.97
N TYR A 91 -8.21 -0.32 -3.22
CA TYR A 91 -8.87 -1.59 -3.55
C TYR A 91 -8.06 -2.81 -3.09
N ALA A 92 -6.74 -2.78 -3.22
CA ALA A 92 -5.87 -3.86 -2.78
C ALA A 92 -5.89 -4.01 -1.25
N VAL A 93 -5.81 -2.91 -0.51
CA VAL A 93 -5.96 -2.90 0.96
C VAL A 93 -7.37 -3.36 1.37
N GLY A 94 -8.41 -2.93 0.64
CA GLY A 94 -9.78 -3.40 0.86
C GLY A 94 -9.92 -4.92 0.67
N LYS A 95 -9.19 -5.51 -0.29
CA LYS A 95 -9.14 -6.95 -0.50
C LYS A 95 -8.45 -7.67 0.68
N LEU A 96 -7.33 -7.13 1.17
CA LEU A 96 -6.64 -7.64 2.35
C LEU A 96 -7.56 -7.66 3.58
N ARG A 97 -8.22 -6.54 3.87
CA ARG A 97 -9.15 -6.41 5.01
C ARG A 97 -10.31 -7.41 4.94
N ARG A 98 -10.82 -7.70 3.75
CA ARG A 98 -11.84 -8.76 3.56
C ARG A 98 -11.25 -10.14 3.83
N GLY A 99 -10.09 -10.45 3.26
CA GLY A 99 -9.42 -11.73 3.48
C GLY A 99 -9.12 -12.00 4.96
N LEU A 100 -8.64 -11.01 5.71
CA LEU A 100 -8.43 -11.14 7.16
C LEU A 100 -9.73 -11.44 7.92
N ARG A 101 -10.88 -10.84 7.51
CA ARG A 101 -12.18 -11.17 8.11
C ARG A 101 -12.67 -12.57 7.75
N GLU A 102 -12.51 -12.98 6.50
CA GLU A 102 -12.90 -14.31 6.02
C GLU A 102 -12.08 -15.42 6.71
N LEU A 103 -10.87 -15.11 7.14
CA LEU A 103 -9.98 -16.00 7.90
C LEU A 103 -10.16 -15.86 9.43
N ASP A 104 -11.06 -14.98 9.90
CA ASP A 104 -11.24 -14.65 11.33
C ASP A 104 -9.96 -14.17 12.04
N MET A 105 -9.07 -13.50 11.29
CA MET A 105 -7.78 -13.01 11.81
C MET A 105 -7.73 -11.49 12.01
N HIS A 106 -8.82 -10.77 11.70
CA HIS A 106 -8.80 -9.31 11.68
C HIS A 106 -8.64 -8.66 13.06
N GLU A 107 -9.09 -9.31 14.13
CA GLU A 107 -8.93 -8.82 15.51
C GLU A 107 -7.53 -9.08 16.06
N ASP A 108 -6.87 -10.13 15.56
CA ASP A 108 -5.51 -10.53 15.95
C ASP A 108 -4.43 -10.00 15.00
N THR A 109 -4.79 -9.09 14.10
CA THR A 109 -3.86 -8.53 13.12
C THR A 109 -3.77 -7.00 13.23
N VAL A 110 -2.57 -6.51 13.48
CA VAL A 110 -2.25 -5.07 13.33
C VAL A 110 -2.01 -4.78 11.86
N LEU A 111 -2.86 -3.96 11.26
CA LEU A 111 -2.67 -3.46 9.89
C LEU A 111 -2.15 -2.03 9.94
N TRP A 112 -0.90 -1.85 9.56
CA TRP A 112 -0.24 -0.55 9.52
C TRP A 112 0.00 -0.11 8.08
N TYR A 113 -0.47 1.07 7.73
CA TYR A 113 -0.23 1.71 6.44
C TYR A 113 0.43 3.05 6.64
N CYS A 114 1.47 3.34 5.88
CA CYS A 114 2.05 4.68 5.78
C CYS A 114 2.69 4.90 4.39
N SER A 115 2.84 6.17 4.00
CA SER A 115 3.71 6.52 2.89
C SER A 115 5.16 6.67 3.38
N ASP A 116 6.12 6.42 2.51
CA ASP A 116 7.56 6.55 2.80
C ASP A 116 8.05 8.01 2.74
N ASN A 117 7.38 8.86 1.99
CA ASN A 117 7.71 10.29 1.82
C ASN A 117 6.55 11.06 1.19
N GLY A 118 6.65 12.38 1.18
CA GLY A 118 5.67 13.26 0.55
C GLY A 118 5.60 13.14 -0.96
N GLY A 119 4.55 13.69 -1.55
CA GLY A 119 4.31 13.67 -3.00
C GLY A 119 5.38 14.40 -3.80
N LEU A 120 5.50 14.06 -5.10
CA LEU A 120 6.47 14.67 -6.02
C LEU A 120 6.13 16.10 -6.43
N LYS A 121 4.86 16.49 -6.32
CA LYS A 121 4.36 17.81 -6.68
C LYS A 121 3.63 18.44 -5.51
N ASN A 122 3.57 19.76 -5.49
CA ASN A 122 2.86 20.50 -4.43
C ASN A 122 1.38 20.07 -4.34
N GLU A 123 0.74 19.77 -5.47
CA GLU A 123 -0.66 19.31 -5.53
C GLU A 123 -0.89 17.94 -4.90
N SER A 124 0.18 17.13 -4.77
CA SER A 124 0.15 15.81 -4.15
C SER A 124 0.83 15.77 -2.79
N SER A 125 1.12 16.93 -2.20
CA SER A 125 1.81 17.07 -0.92
C SER A 125 0.88 17.71 0.12
N GLY A 126 0.98 17.28 1.37
CA GLY A 126 0.16 17.76 2.47
C GLY A 126 0.67 19.03 3.14
N GLY A 127 1.19 20.02 2.40
CA GLY A 127 1.70 21.26 2.96
C GLY A 127 2.81 21.89 2.12
N ARG A 128 3.57 22.81 2.72
CA ARG A 128 4.72 23.45 2.08
C ARG A 128 5.77 22.40 1.69
N GLY A 129 6.29 22.50 0.49
CA GLY A 129 7.35 21.62 0.00
C GLY A 129 6.80 20.28 -0.55
N ARG A 130 7.71 19.34 -0.82
CA ARG A 130 7.42 18.08 -1.50
C ARG A 130 8.53 17.05 -1.21
N LYS A 131 8.43 15.85 -1.77
CA LYS A 131 9.46 14.79 -1.70
C LYS A 131 10.87 15.36 -1.84
N GLY A 132 11.76 14.97 -0.92
CA GLY A 132 13.15 15.41 -0.87
C GLY A 132 13.38 16.77 -0.19
N GLN A 133 12.35 17.39 0.37
CA GLN A 133 12.44 18.63 1.13
C GLN A 133 12.02 18.42 2.58
N ILE A 134 12.67 19.17 3.49
CA ILE A 134 12.47 19.06 4.95
C ILE A 134 11.24 19.82 5.48
N TYR A 135 10.34 20.23 4.61
CA TYR A 135 9.07 20.86 4.96
C TYR A 135 7.93 19.84 5.10
N GLU A 136 6.81 20.27 5.64
CA GLU A 136 5.62 19.45 5.89
C GLU A 136 5.21 18.58 4.66
N GLY A 137 5.23 19.16 3.48
CA GLY A 137 4.88 18.43 2.25
C GLY A 137 5.87 17.31 1.85
N GLY A 138 7.06 17.29 2.45
CA GLY A 138 8.04 16.22 2.26
C GLY A 138 8.06 15.20 3.38
N LEU A 139 7.72 15.62 4.61
CA LEU A 139 7.86 14.81 5.83
C LEU A 139 6.52 14.29 6.37
N ARG A 140 5.48 15.12 6.36
CA ARG A 140 4.16 14.75 6.86
C ARG A 140 3.41 13.91 5.83
N VAL A 141 3.28 12.63 6.09
CA VAL A 141 2.66 11.65 5.21
C VAL A 141 1.42 11.03 5.84
N PRO A 142 0.48 10.51 5.04
CA PRO A 142 -0.62 9.72 5.57
C PRO A 142 -0.11 8.48 6.30
N ALA A 143 -0.66 8.23 7.49
CA ALA A 143 -0.47 6.99 8.22
C ALA A 143 -1.79 6.53 8.83
N LEU A 144 -2.05 5.24 8.79
CA LEU A 144 -3.24 4.60 9.33
C LEU A 144 -2.84 3.35 10.10
N LEU A 145 -3.48 3.14 11.25
CA LEU A 145 -3.33 1.93 12.05
C LEU A 145 -4.73 1.36 12.30
N GLU A 146 -4.92 0.09 12.01
CA GLU A 146 -6.15 -0.64 12.28
C GLU A 146 -5.80 -1.89 13.12
N TRP A 147 -6.45 -2.02 14.26
CA TRP A 147 -6.37 -3.20 15.12
C TRP A 147 -7.71 -3.36 15.87
N PRO A 148 -8.71 -3.95 15.21
CA PRO A 148 -10.04 -4.12 15.79
C PRO A 148 -9.99 -4.90 17.11
N GLY A 149 -10.84 -4.49 18.05
CA GLY A 149 -10.81 -5.07 19.41
C GLY A 149 -9.79 -4.43 20.37
N ASN A 150 -8.73 -3.80 19.84
CA ASN A 150 -7.67 -3.16 20.65
C ASN A 150 -7.62 -1.64 20.47
N ILE A 151 -7.94 -1.16 19.29
CA ILE A 151 -7.94 0.28 18.96
C ILE A 151 -9.31 0.67 18.40
N ASP A 152 -9.97 1.64 19.03
CA ASP A 152 -11.25 2.17 18.55
C ASP A 152 -11.10 2.80 17.17
N GLY A 153 -12.00 2.46 16.26
CA GLY A 153 -12.06 3.06 14.94
C GLY A 153 -12.42 4.55 14.95
N GLY A 154 -12.00 5.28 13.90
CA GLY A 154 -12.35 6.68 13.70
C GLY A 154 -11.58 7.67 14.58
N ARG A 155 -10.56 7.25 15.30
CA ARG A 155 -9.68 8.11 16.10
C ARG A 155 -8.64 8.79 15.23
N THR A 156 -8.28 10.00 15.62
CA THR A 156 -7.14 10.73 15.06
C THR A 156 -6.22 11.15 16.20
N THR A 157 -4.92 11.05 16.00
CA THR A 157 -3.89 11.55 16.93
C THR A 157 -3.08 12.65 16.27
N GLU A 158 -2.70 13.65 17.06
CA GLU A 158 -1.78 14.72 16.66
C GLU A 158 -0.34 14.42 17.09
N GLY A 159 -0.12 13.35 17.84
CA GLY A 159 1.22 12.91 18.24
C GLY A 159 2.06 12.55 17.00
N PRO A 160 3.27 13.09 16.87
CA PRO A 160 4.14 12.74 15.76
C PRO A 160 4.61 11.29 15.90
N GLY A 161 4.48 10.51 14.82
CA GLY A 161 5.09 9.20 14.67
C GLY A 161 6.09 9.21 13.52
N VAL A 162 7.11 8.40 13.60
CA VAL A 162 8.11 8.21 12.54
C VAL A 162 8.30 6.73 12.23
N THR A 163 8.81 6.41 11.05
CA THR A 163 8.97 5.01 10.61
C THR A 163 9.90 4.19 11.52
N SER A 164 10.84 4.84 12.23
CA SER A 164 11.67 4.17 13.24
C SER A 164 10.90 3.69 14.47
N ASP A 165 9.67 4.18 14.70
CA ASP A 165 8.84 3.74 15.81
C ASP A 165 8.17 2.38 15.53
N ILE A 166 8.09 1.97 14.25
CA ILE A 166 7.45 0.72 13.85
C ILE A 166 8.12 -0.48 14.52
N TYR A 167 9.44 -0.57 14.43
CA TYR A 167 10.18 -1.73 14.95
C TYR A 167 10.04 -1.90 16.47
N PRO A 168 10.30 -0.89 17.32
CA PRO A 168 10.09 -1.05 18.75
C PRO A 168 8.63 -1.31 19.13
N THR A 169 7.66 -0.72 18.41
CA THR A 169 6.24 -1.01 18.62
C THR A 169 5.92 -2.48 18.35
N LEU A 170 6.43 -3.06 17.27
CA LEU A 170 6.22 -4.48 16.95
C LEU A 170 6.91 -5.42 17.94
N LEU A 171 7.94 -4.98 18.66
CA LEU A 171 8.59 -5.78 19.70
C LEU A 171 7.84 -5.73 21.04
N ASP A 172 7.00 -4.72 21.25
CA ASP A 172 6.20 -4.51 22.46
C ASP A 172 4.82 -5.19 22.37
N LEU A 173 4.41 -5.57 21.17
CA LEU A 173 3.16 -6.33 20.90
C LEU A 173 3.33 -7.82 21.15
#